data_8d6698e854c92f5e8f877cf68a2d4f01
#
_entry.id   8d6698e854c92f5e8f877cf68a2d4f01
#
_cell.length_a   1.000
_cell.length_b   1.000
_cell.length_c   1.000
_cell.angle_alpha   90.00
_cell.angle_beta   90.00
_cell.angle_gamma   90.00
#
_symmetry.space_group_name_H-M   'P 1'
#
loop_
_entity.id
_entity.type
_entity.pdbx_description
1 polymer ?
#
loop_
_entity_poly.entity_id
_entity_poly.type
_entity_poly.pdbx_seq_one_letter_code
_entity_poly.pdbx_strand_id
1 'polypeptide(L)'
;MSYLSAEDVSVAFAGLKALSSVNLQITPGHISGLIGPNGAGKTTLVNVLTGFQAPTAGAITLDGKALTNLKPHQVRRRGIARTFQGGRLFRDLPVIDNLEVTGVGLGMSRRAAIAEAEAMLDWIGIAPLRNRIAGTLPYTDERRVAIGRALMGRPAYILLDEPAAGMSAPEASDLSDLVRRVAKNLGIGVLIIEHNVGLVLGLCDHIVVLDSGAVIEEGDPAAIRDSEKVRHAYMGTAADTVRANLEVMA
;
A
#
# COMPACT_ATOMS: atom_id res chain seq x y z
N MET A 1 18.84 4.21 11.21
CA MET A 1 17.40 4.37 10.95
C MET A 1 16.92 3.10 10.27
N SER A 2 15.74 2.60 10.66
CA SER A 2 15.12 1.43 10.02
C SER A 2 14.46 1.86 8.71
N TYR A 3 14.61 1.12 7.62
CA TYR A 3 13.88 1.37 6.36
C TYR A 3 13.78 0.11 5.50
N LEU A 4 12.69 0.06 4.73
CA LEU A 4 12.48 -0.94 3.69
C LEU A 4 12.92 -0.31 2.36
N SER A 5 13.85 -0.96 1.65
CA SER A 5 14.40 -0.44 0.39
C SER A 5 14.25 -1.43 -0.76
N ALA A 6 14.03 -0.87 -1.94
CA ALA A 6 14.34 -1.48 -3.22
C ALA A 6 15.60 -0.78 -3.77
N GLU A 7 16.61 -1.56 -4.15
CA GLU A 7 17.92 -1.09 -4.59
C GLU A 7 18.20 -1.63 -6.00
N ASP A 8 18.22 -0.74 -7.00
CA ASP A 8 18.45 -1.04 -8.42
C ASP A 8 17.59 -2.18 -8.97
N VAL A 9 16.32 -2.24 -8.51
CA VAL A 9 15.42 -3.35 -8.82
C VAL A 9 15.02 -3.33 -10.28
N SER A 10 15.30 -4.44 -10.97
CA SER A 10 14.86 -4.67 -12.35
C SER A 10 14.05 -5.97 -12.44
N VAL A 11 13.03 -5.97 -13.30
CA VAL A 11 12.21 -7.15 -13.61
C VAL A 11 11.99 -7.23 -15.11
N ALA A 12 12.26 -8.39 -15.68
CA ALA A 12 11.98 -8.67 -17.09
C ALA A 12 11.13 -9.93 -17.24
N PHE A 13 10.13 -9.89 -18.12
CA PHE A 13 9.29 -11.01 -18.51
C PHE A 13 9.47 -11.31 -20.01
N ALA A 14 10.03 -12.46 -20.36
CA ALA A 14 10.24 -12.85 -21.75
C ALA A 14 10.89 -11.75 -22.61
N GLY A 15 11.87 -11.01 -22.05
CA GLY A 15 12.57 -9.92 -22.73
C GLY A 15 11.93 -8.52 -22.58
N LEU A 16 10.69 -8.44 -22.13
CA LEU A 16 10.06 -7.14 -21.83
C LEU A 16 10.46 -6.68 -20.44
N LYS A 17 11.07 -5.50 -20.33
CA LYS A 17 11.42 -4.89 -19.04
C LYS A 17 10.17 -4.27 -18.39
N ALA A 18 9.73 -4.84 -17.29
CA ALA A 18 8.63 -4.28 -16.48
C ALA A 18 9.13 -3.31 -15.42
N LEU A 19 10.37 -3.48 -14.93
CA LEU A 19 11.08 -2.53 -14.07
C LEU A 19 12.54 -2.42 -14.53
N SER A 20 13.13 -1.23 -14.40
CA SER A 20 14.49 -0.90 -14.83
C SER A 20 15.19 -0.05 -13.78
N SER A 21 16.06 -0.67 -12.99
CA SER A 21 16.90 -0.03 -11.95
C SER A 21 16.11 0.90 -11.01
N VAL A 22 14.98 0.39 -10.51
CA VAL A 22 14.10 1.17 -9.61
C VAL A 22 14.69 1.20 -8.21
N ASN A 23 14.81 2.40 -7.66
CA ASN A 23 15.16 2.66 -6.27
C ASN A 23 13.93 3.21 -5.54
N LEU A 24 13.67 2.72 -4.33
CA LEU A 24 12.57 3.17 -3.48
C LEU A 24 12.95 2.95 -2.01
N GLN A 25 12.64 3.91 -1.16
CA GLN A 25 12.83 3.79 0.29
C GLN A 25 11.53 4.13 1.04
N ILE A 26 11.14 3.29 1.99
CA ILE A 26 9.99 3.49 2.85
C ILE A 26 10.47 3.62 4.29
N THR A 27 10.13 4.73 4.94
CA THR A 27 10.59 5.07 6.29
C THR A 27 9.45 4.85 7.31
N PRO A 28 9.71 4.24 8.48
CA PRO A 28 8.71 4.10 9.54
C PRO A 28 8.10 5.44 9.94
N GLY A 29 6.81 5.45 10.20
CA GLY A 29 6.06 6.66 10.59
C GLY A 29 5.81 7.66 9.46
N HIS A 30 6.21 7.34 8.22
CA HIS A 30 5.99 8.16 7.03
C HIS A 30 5.08 7.46 6.03
N ILE A 31 4.43 8.27 5.21
CA ILE A 31 3.56 7.81 4.12
C ILE A 31 4.25 8.12 2.80
N SER A 32 4.66 7.07 2.09
CA SER A 32 5.22 7.16 0.74
C SER A 32 4.15 6.86 -0.29
N GLY A 33 4.08 7.66 -1.35
CA GLY A 33 3.21 7.45 -2.50
C GLY A 33 3.96 6.80 -3.65
N LEU A 34 3.32 5.84 -4.33
CA LEU A 34 3.80 5.27 -5.59
C LEU A 34 2.74 5.50 -6.65
N ILE A 35 3.00 6.40 -7.58
CA ILE A 35 2.07 6.77 -8.64
C ILE A 35 2.67 6.54 -10.03
N GLY A 36 1.87 6.68 -11.05
CA GLY A 36 2.26 6.54 -12.45
C GLY A 36 1.11 6.03 -13.31
N PRO A 37 1.20 6.12 -14.63
CA PRO A 37 0.17 5.64 -15.56
C PRO A 37 -0.05 4.13 -15.46
N ASN A 38 -1.11 3.63 -16.11
CA ASN A 38 -1.36 2.19 -16.21
C ASN A 38 -0.22 1.53 -16.99
N GLY A 39 0.25 0.38 -16.49
CA GLY A 39 1.42 -0.30 -17.07
C GLY A 39 2.78 0.24 -16.65
N ALA A 40 2.86 1.28 -15.82
CA ALA A 40 4.13 1.87 -15.36
C ALA A 40 5.02 0.94 -14.51
N GLY A 41 4.52 -0.21 -14.06
CA GLY A 41 5.28 -1.16 -13.26
C GLY A 41 4.95 -1.16 -11.75
N LYS A 42 4.02 -0.33 -11.28
CA LYS A 42 3.65 -0.21 -9.86
C LYS A 42 3.35 -1.55 -9.20
N THR A 43 2.42 -2.33 -9.77
CA THR A 43 2.05 -3.66 -9.25
C THR A 43 3.23 -4.62 -9.25
N THR A 44 4.10 -4.56 -10.26
CA THR A 44 5.32 -5.37 -10.32
C THR A 44 6.26 -5.02 -9.17
N LEU A 45 6.49 -3.73 -8.89
CA LEU A 45 7.34 -3.28 -7.79
C LEU A 45 6.78 -3.74 -6.43
N VAL A 46 5.46 -3.59 -6.22
CA VAL A 46 4.80 -4.07 -4.99
C VAL A 46 4.91 -5.59 -4.84
N ASN A 47 4.79 -6.34 -5.94
CA ASN A 47 4.98 -7.78 -5.93
C ASN A 47 6.42 -8.16 -5.55
N VAL A 48 7.41 -7.41 -6.00
CA VAL A 48 8.82 -7.63 -5.62
C VAL A 48 9.04 -7.32 -4.14
N LEU A 49 8.56 -6.18 -3.65
CA LEU A 49 8.66 -5.78 -2.24
C LEU A 49 8.03 -6.79 -1.29
N THR A 50 7.02 -7.52 -1.75
CA THR A 50 6.25 -8.47 -0.93
C THR A 50 6.54 -9.94 -1.24
N GLY A 51 7.55 -10.23 -2.08
CA GLY A 51 8.02 -11.59 -2.37
C GLY A 51 7.11 -12.42 -3.28
N PHE A 52 6.11 -11.80 -3.94
CA PHE A 52 5.28 -12.44 -4.97
C PHE A 52 6.01 -12.55 -6.31
N GLN A 53 7.01 -11.72 -6.55
CA GLN A 53 7.85 -11.71 -7.73
C GLN A 53 9.31 -11.57 -7.31
N ALA A 54 10.18 -12.43 -7.84
CA ALA A 54 11.62 -12.24 -7.70
C ALA A 54 12.10 -11.15 -8.69
N PRO A 55 13.01 -10.25 -8.29
CA PRO A 55 13.65 -9.35 -9.22
C PRO A 55 14.62 -10.11 -10.14
N THR A 56 14.83 -9.61 -11.35
CA THR A 56 15.85 -10.12 -12.28
C THR A 56 17.24 -9.60 -11.89
N ALA A 57 17.30 -8.37 -11.34
CA ALA A 57 18.51 -7.75 -10.79
C ALA A 57 18.11 -6.80 -9.65
N GLY A 58 19.09 -6.41 -8.84
CA GLY A 58 18.90 -5.58 -7.67
C GLY A 58 18.45 -6.37 -6.44
N ALA A 59 18.13 -5.67 -5.36
CA ALA A 59 17.80 -6.29 -4.09
C ALA A 59 16.65 -5.55 -3.37
N ILE A 60 15.92 -6.30 -2.53
CA ILE A 60 15.04 -5.74 -1.51
C ILE A 60 15.72 -5.96 -0.17
N THR A 61 15.83 -4.89 0.61
CA THR A 61 16.44 -4.94 1.94
C THR A 61 15.50 -4.36 3.01
N LEU A 62 15.58 -4.92 4.20
CA LEU A 62 14.97 -4.41 5.42
C LEU A 62 16.07 -4.21 6.45
N ASP A 63 16.34 -2.98 6.84
CA ASP A 63 17.44 -2.65 7.76
C ASP A 63 18.80 -3.20 7.29
N GLY A 64 19.06 -3.12 5.97
CA GLY A 64 20.26 -3.67 5.34
C GLY A 64 20.29 -5.20 5.23
N LYS A 65 19.26 -5.91 5.70
CA LYS A 65 19.13 -7.37 5.56
C LYS A 65 18.34 -7.72 4.32
N ALA A 66 18.91 -8.56 3.46
CA ALA A 66 18.26 -8.96 2.22
C ALA A 66 16.93 -9.71 2.47
N LEU A 67 15.90 -9.30 1.77
CA LEU A 67 14.61 -9.99 1.66
C LEU A 67 14.43 -10.64 0.29
N THR A 68 15.34 -10.40 -0.63
CA THR A 68 15.30 -10.94 -1.99
C THR A 68 15.19 -12.47 -1.94
N ASN A 69 14.31 -13.04 -2.76
CA ASN A 69 13.99 -14.47 -2.81
C ASN A 69 13.24 -15.06 -1.60
N LEU A 70 12.82 -14.26 -0.63
CA LEU A 70 11.90 -14.72 0.39
C LEU A 70 10.49 -14.88 -0.20
N LYS A 71 9.79 -15.94 0.23
CA LYS A 71 8.38 -16.16 -0.13
C LYS A 71 7.47 -15.14 0.60
N PRO A 72 6.26 -14.83 0.09
CA PRO A 72 5.38 -13.81 0.68
C PRO A 72 5.11 -14.00 2.18
N HIS A 73 4.89 -15.23 2.64
CA HIS A 73 4.66 -15.50 4.05
C HIS A 73 5.92 -15.25 4.92
N GLN A 74 7.12 -15.39 4.36
CA GLN A 74 8.37 -15.08 5.04
C GLN A 74 8.58 -13.57 5.13
N VAL A 75 8.28 -12.84 4.04
CA VAL A 75 8.29 -11.36 4.01
C VAL A 75 7.29 -10.81 5.03
N ARG A 76 6.08 -11.41 5.09
CA ARG A 76 5.06 -11.04 6.07
C ARG A 76 5.55 -11.22 7.51
N ARG A 77 6.23 -12.32 7.82
CA ARG A 77 6.83 -12.59 9.15
C ARG A 77 8.00 -11.64 9.49
N ARG A 78 8.59 -10.97 8.50
CA ARG A 78 9.59 -9.91 8.72
C ARG A 78 8.96 -8.55 9.00
N GLY A 79 7.62 -8.49 9.10
CA GLY A 79 6.91 -7.27 9.44
C GLY A 79 6.48 -6.42 8.25
N ILE A 80 6.40 -6.98 7.04
CA ILE A 80 5.89 -6.29 5.86
C ILE A 80 4.53 -6.86 5.51
N ALA A 81 3.47 -6.03 5.64
CA ALA A 81 2.11 -6.38 5.30
C ALA A 81 1.68 -5.74 3.98
N ARG A 82 0.68 -6.33 3.33
CA ARG A 82 0.06 -5.79 2.12
C ARG A 82 -1.46 -5.99 2.16
N THR A 83 -2.19 -4.99 1.70
CA THR A 83 -3.56 -5.19 1.24
C THR A 83 -3.55 -5.57 -0.26
N PHE A 84 -4.64 -6.13 -0.74
CA PHE A 84 -4.79 -6.46 -2.17
C PHE A 84 -5.96 -5.68 -2.73
N GLN A 85 -5.90 -5.37 -4.01
CA GLN A 85 -7.03 -4.85 -4.74
C GLN A 85 -8.25 -5.74 -4.51
N GLY A 86 -9.40 -5.15 -4.15
CA GLY A 86 -10.60 -5.90 -3.79
C GLY A 86 -10.59 -6.51 -2.36
N GLY A 87 -9.60 -6.13 -1.49
CA GLY A 87 -9.57 -6.55 -0.06
C GLY A 87 -9.26 -8.03 0.18
N ARG A 88 -9.65 -8.93 -0.71
CA ARG A 88 -9.50 -10.40 -0.61
C ARG A 88 -9.87 -10.93 0.77
N LEU A 89 -11.01 -10.51 1.29
CA LEU A 89 -11.55 -11.02 2.54
C LEU A 89 -12.07 -12.45 2.37
N PHE A 90 -12.08 -13.20 3.45
CA PHE A 90 -12.82 -14.45 3.57
C PHE A 90 -14.30 -14.07 3.68
N ARG A 91 -14.99 -14.00 2.54
CA ARG A 91 -16.31 -13.38 2.40
C ARG A 91 -17.39 -14.06 3.24
N ASP A 92 -17.28 -15.37 3.44
CA ASP A 92 -18.24 -16.18 4.19
C ASP A 92 -17.98 -16.20 5.70
N LEU A 93 -16.87 -15.57 6.14
CA LEU A 93 -16.51 -15.49 7.55
C LEU A 93 -16.92 -14.14 8.16
N PRO A 94 -17.20 -14.11 9.46
CA PRO A 94 -17.34 -12.87 10.22
C PRO A 94 -16.10 -11.96 10.10
N VAL A 95 -16.29 -10.67 10.33
CA VAL A 95 -15.19 -9.69 10.31
C VAL A 95 -14.09 -10.07 11.30
N ILE A 96 -14.45 -10.44 12.53
CA ILE A 96 -13.49 -10.83 13.58
C ILE A 96 -12.62 -12.01 13.14
N ASP A 97 -13.22 -13.02 12.50
CA ASP A 97 -12.53 -14.22 12.04
C ASP A 97 -11.54 -13.91 10.90
N ASN A 98 -11.83 -12.91 10.06
CA ASN A 98 -10.89 -12.43 9.03
C ASN A 98 -9.59 -11.91 9.65
N LEU A 99 -9.65 -11.27 10.81
CA LEU A 99 -8.48 -10.79 11.53
C LEU A 99 -7.83 -11.94 12.31
N GLU A 100 -8.63 -12.74 13.05
CA GLU A 100 -8.16 -13.90 13.83
C GLU A 100 -7.29 -14.83 13.01
N VAL A 101 -7.76 -15.26 11.83
CA VAL A 101 -7.03 -16.16 10.91
C VAL A 101 -5.64 -15.62 10.59
N THR A 102 -5.50 -14.31 10.44
CA THR A 102 -4.19 -13.70 10.18
C THR A 102 -3.28 -13.80 11.42
N GLY A 103 -3.79 -13.50 12.61
CA GLY A 103 -3.03 -13.62 13.84
C GLY A 103 -2.54 -15.05 14.08
N VAL A 104 -3.42 -16.04 13.90
CA VAL A 104 -3.05 -17.46 13.99
C VAL A 104 -2.01 -17.85 12.93
N GLY A 105 -2.16 -17.38 11.70
CA GLY A 105 -1.18 -17.61 10.61
C GLY A 105 0.19 -16.99 10.87
N LEU A 106 0.26 -15.98 11.73
CA LEU A 106 1.50 -15.36 12.21
C LEU A 106 2.11 -16.09 13.42
N GLY A 107 1.41 -17.09 13.97
CA GLY A 107 1.90 -17.92 15.09
C GLY A 107 1.31 -17.54 16.46
N MET A 108 0.31 -16.69 16.51
CA MET A 108 -0.39 -16.38 17.77
C MET A 108 -1.26 -17.57 18.20
N SER A 109 -1.44 -17.73 19.53
CA SER A 109 -2.52 -18.58 20.00
C SER A 109 -3.87 -17.98 19.59
N ARG A 110 -4.89 -18.83 19.40
CA ARG A 110 -6.23 -18.37 19.01
C ARG A 110 -6.77 -17.28 19.98
N ARG A 111 -6.58 -17.48 21.28
CA ARG A 111 -6.99 -16.52 22.30
C ARG A 111 -6.30 -15.15 22.13
N ALA A 112 -5.00 -15.14 21.84
CA ALA A 112 -4.25 -13.91 21.61
C ALA A 112 -4.67 -13.23 20.30
N ALA A 113 -4.90 -14.02 19.25
CA ALA A 113 -5.35 -13.51 17.95
C ALA A 113 -6.73 -12.85 18.04
N ILE A 114 -7.69 -13.46 18.78
CA ILE A 114 -9.02 -12.86 19.01
C ILE A 114 -8.88 -11.55 19.79
N ALA A 115 -8.11 -11.54 20.88
CA ALA A 115 -7.95 -10.33 21.70
C ALA A 115 -7.30 -9.19 20.90
N GLU A 116 -6.30 -9.48 20.06
CA GLU A 116 -5.69 -8.48 19.19
C GLU A 116 -6.66 -8.03 18.09
N ALA A 117 -7.45 -8.95 17.51
CA ALA A 117 -8.46 -8.62 16.51
C ALA A 117 -9.54 -7.67 17.10
N GLU A 118 -10.04 -7.93 18.31
CA GLU A 118 -10.98 -7.04 18.99
C GLU A 118 -10.38 -5.64 19.19
N ALA A 119 -9.18 -5.56 19.75
CA ALA A 119 -8.48 -4.29 19.93
C ALA A 119 -8.24 -3.55 18.61
N MET A 120 -7.95 -4.28 17.53
CA MET A 120 -7.76 -3.69 16.21
C MET A 120 -9.07 -3.14 15.64
N LEU A 121 -10.18 -3.89 15.75
CA LEU A 121 -11.51 -3.43 15.31
C LEU A 121 -11.96 -2.16 16.05
N ASP A 122 -11.68 -2.09 17.35
CA ASP A 122 -11.93 -0.88 18.16
C ASP A 122 -11.05 0.28 17.66
N TRP A 123 -9.75 0.04 17.45
CA TRP A 123 -8.81 1.08 17.04
C TRP A 123 -9.13 1.68 15.66
N ILE A 124 -9.55 0.86 14.69
CA ILE A 124 -9.95 1.34 13.35
C ILE A 124 -11.40 1.83 13.30
N GLY A 125 -12.18 1.69 14.38
CA GLY A 125 -13.52 2.24 14.53
C GLY A 125 -14.63 1.43 13.88
N ILE A 126 -14.44 0.10 13.72
CA ILE A 126 -15.44 -0.81 13.11
C ILE A 126 -15.85 -1.97 14.05
N ALA A 127 -15.64 -1.82 15.35
CA ALA A 127 -16.05 -2.83 16.36
C ALA A 127 -17.53 -3.28 16.23
N PRO A 128 -18.50 -2.40 15.91
CA PRO A 128 -19.89 -2.83 15.70
C PRO A 128 -20.08 -3.85 14.57
N LEU A 129 -19.12 -3.95 13.65
CA LEU A 129 -19.17 -4.87 12.52
C LEU A 129 -18.60 -6.26 12.83
N ARG A 130 -18.03 -6.49 14.02
CA ARG A 130 -17.25 -7.68 14.38
C ARG A 130 -17.90 -9.01 13.98
N ASN A 131 -19.22 -9.13 14.18
CA ASN A 131 -19.98 -10.36 13.91
C ASN A 131 -20.66 -10.36 12.53
N ARG A 132 -20.54 -9.26 11.74
CA ARG A 132 -21.08 -9.21 10.39
C ARG A 132 -20.29 -10.11 9.45
N ILE A 133 -20.99 -10.80 8.56
CA ILE A 133 -20.34 -11.58 7.48
C ILE A 133 -19.65 -10.60 6.53
N ALA A 134 -18.34 -10.80 6.29
CA ALA A 134 -17.52 -9.87 5.54
C ALA A 134 -18.05 -9.58 4.12
N GLY A 135 -18.62 -10.59 3.45
CA GLY A 135 -19.20 -10.43 2.12
C GLY A 135 -20.48 -9.61 2.04
N THR A 136 -21.05 -9.21 3.18
CA THR A 136 -22.27 -8.36 3.25
C THR A 136 -21.96 -6.90 3.59
N LEU A 137 -20.69 -6.56 3.74
CA LEU A 137 -20.28 -5.21 4.10
C LEU A 137 -20.34 -4.26 2.89
N PRO A 138 -20.62 -2.96 3.13
CA PRO A 138 -20.33 -1.92 2.17
C PRO A 138 -18.84 -1.91 1.79
N TYR A 139 -18.55 -1.45 0.59
CA TYR A 139 -17.19 -1.45 0.03
C TYR A 139 -16.15 -0.74 0.93
N THR A 140 -16.50 0.39 1.50
CA THR A 140 -15.66 1.16 2.42
C THR A 140 -15.31 0.40 3.69
N ASP A 141 -16.27 -0.34 4.25
CA ASP A 141 -16.04 -1.17 5.42
C ASP A 141 -15.18 -2.39 5.08
N GLU A 142 -15.37 -3.01 3.90
CA GLU A 142 -14.48 -4.08 3.43
C GLU A 142 -13.01 -3.60 3.38
N ARG A 143 -12.76 -2.35 2.95
CA ARG A 143 -11.42 -1.75 2.94
C ARG A 143 -10.85 -1.56 4.34
N ARG A 144 -11.66 -1.05 5.27
CA ARG A 144 -11.24 -0.91 6.67
C ARG A 144 -10.90 -2.27 7.30
N VAL A 145 -11.72 -3.29 7.05
CA VAL A 145 -11.43 -4.67 7.49
C VAL A 145 -10.13 -5.21 6.88
N ALA A 146 -9.88 -4.97 5.59
CA ALA A 146 -8.64 -5.39 4.92
C ALA A 146 -7.40 -4.72 5.51
N ILE A 147 -7.49 -3.43 5.86
CA ILE A 147 -6.43 -2.69 6.56
C ILE A 147 -6.24 -3.28 7.97
N GLY A 148 -7.31 -3.46 8.74
CA GLY A 148 -7.23 -4.06 10.08
C GLY A 148 -6.59 -5.45 10.07
N ARG A 149 -6.97 -6.29 9.10
CA ARG A 149 -6.35 -7.60 8.88
C ARG A 149 -4.85 -7.50 8.56
N ALA A 150 -4.46 -6.52 7.75
CA ALA A 150 -3.05 -6.31 7.42
C ALA A 150 -2.24 -5.80 8.63
N LEU A 151 -2.86 -5.06 9.54
CA LEU A 151 -2.24 -4.54 10.76
C LEU A 151 -2.06 -5.59 11.87
N MET A 152 -2.76 -6.74 11.80
CA MET A 152 -2.56 -7.84 12.76
C MET A 152 -1.08 -8.22 12.87
N GLY A 153 -0.60 -8.49 14.07
CA GLY A 153 0.81 -8.78 14.33
C GLY A 153 1.73 -7.57 14.24
N ARG A 154 1.19 -6.36 14.22
CA ARG A 154 1.91 -5.08 14.26
C ARG A 154 3.07 -5.03 13.28
N PRO A 155 2.82 -5.02 11.97
CA PRO A 155 3.88 -4.92 10.96
C PRO A 155 4.66 -3.61 11.12
N ALA A 156 5.92 -3.61 10.72
CA ALA A 156 6.71 -2.39 10.63
C ALA A 156 6.36 -1.56 9.38
N TYR A 157 5.87 -2.24 8.33
CA TYR A 157 5.48 -1.63 7.06
C TYR A 157 4.18 -2.21 6.54
N ILE A 158 3.36 -1.34 5.93
CA ILE A 158 2.14 -1.73 5.23
C ILE A 158 2.11 -1.14 3.82
N LEU A 159 1.80 -1.98 2.84
CA LEU A 159 1.62 -1.59 1.45
C LEU A 159 0.12 -1.63 1.14
N LEU A 160 -0.44 -0.49 0.77
CA LEU A 160 -1.87 -0.30 0.46
C LEU A 160 -2.04 -0.18 -1.05
N ASP A 161 -2.68 -1.16 -1.67
CA ASP A 161 -2.84 -1.27 -3.12
C ASP A 161 -4.23 -0.75 -3.52
N GLU A 162 -4.28 0.47 -4.06
CA GLU A 162 -5.48 1.22 -4.48
C GLU A 162 -6.58 1.22 -3.41
N PRO A 163 -6.28 1.65 -2.17
CA PRO A 163 -7.24 1.53 -1.08
C PRO A 163 -8.46 2.46 -1.24
N ALA A 164 -8.34 3.58 -1.95
CA ALA A 164 -9.41 4.56 -2.16
C ALA A 164 -10.16 4.38 -3.49
N ALA A 165 -9.83 3.35 -4.29
CA ALA A 165 -10.49 3.13 -5.58
C ALA A 165 -12.02 2.99 -5.39
N GLY A 166 -12.80 3.78 -6.15
CA GLY A 166 -14.27 3.74 -6.11
C GLY A 166 -14.91 4.44 -4.90
N MET A 167 -14.14 5.11 -4.05
CA MET A 167 -14.66 5.89 -2.92
C MET A 167 -15.11 7.30 -3.35
N SER A 168 -16.13 7.81 -2.68
CA SER A 168 -16.49 9.22 -2.72
C SER A 168 -15.43 10.08 -1.99
N ALA A 169 -15.43 11.39 -2.22
CA ALA A 169 -14.45 12.29 -1.58
C ALA A 169 -14.51 12.24 -0.03
N PRO A 170 -15.66 12.21 0.65
CA PRO A 170 -15.72 12.04 2.10
C PRO A 170 -15.14 10.70 2.57
N GLU A 171 -15.44 9.59 1.89
CA GLU A 171 -14.93 8.26 2.23
C GLU A 171 -13.41 8.17 2.05
N ALA A 172 -12.86 8.79 0.99
CA ALA A 172 -11.44 8.88 0.75
C ALA A 172 -10.73 9.74 1.81
N SER A 173 -11.40 10.80 2.31
CA SER A 173 -10.90 11.62 3.43
C SER A 173 -10.81 10.79 4.73
N ASP A 174 -11.86 10.06 5.08
CA ASP A 174 -11.90 9.18 6.26
C ASP A 174 -10.80 8.09 6.18
N LEU A 175 -10.59 7.53 4.98
CA LEU A 175 -9.52 6.57 4.74
C LEU A 175 -8.14 7.22 4.92
N SER A 176 -7.96 8.44 4.41
CA SER A 176 -6.71 9.19 4.54
C SER A 176 -6.38 9.45 6.02
N ASP A 177 -7.37 9.79 6.84
CA ASP A 177 -7.20 9.97 8.28
C ASP A 177 -6.83 8.67 8.99
N LEU A 178 -7.43 7.54 8.59
CA LEU A 178 -7.03 6.23 9.08
C LEU A 178 -5.57 5.92 8.72
N VAL A 179 -5.15 6.18 7.47
CA VAL A 179 -3.77 5.94 7.01
C VAL A 179 -2.78 6.84 7.76
N ARG A 180 -3.11 8.12 7.99
CA ARG A 180 -2.29 9.02 8.83
C ARG A 180 -2.13 8.48 10.25
N ARG A 181 -3.22 7.99 10.85
CA ARG A 181 -3.17 7.37 12.18
C ARG A 181 -2.29 6.12 12.18
N VAL A 182 -2.36 5.26 11.17
CA VAL A 182 -1.49 4.08 11.02
C VAL A 182 -0.02 4.51 11.01
N ALA A 183 0.35 5.49 10.20
CA ALA A 183 1.72 5.97 10.12
C ALA A 183 2.17 6.64 11.43
N LYS A 184 1.45 7.64 11.89
CA LYS A 184 1.92 8.51 12.98
C LYS A 184 1.72 7.90 14.38
N ASN A 185 0.59 7.23 14.65
CA ASN A 185 0.30 6.71 16.00
C ASN A 185 0.87 5.31 16.22
N LEU A 186 1.00 4.49 15.16
CA LEU A 186 1.60 3.16 15.27
C LEU A 186 3.07 3.13 14.84
N GLY A 187 3.59 4.22 14.27
CA GLY A 187 4.97 4.29 13.78
C GLY A 187 5.24 3.41 12.56
N ILE A 188 4.19 2.99 11.83
CA ILE A 188 4.30 2.08 10.68
C ILE A 188 4.69 2.87 9.43
N GLY A 189 5.66 2.35 8.66
CA GLY A 189 5.96 2.87 7.33
C GLY A 189 4.86 2.46 6.34
N VAL A 190 4.26 3.42 5.65
CA VAL A 190 3.17 3.17 4.70
C VAL A 190 3.66 3.42 3.28
N LEU A 191 3.41 2.47 2.39
CA LEU A 191 3.45 2.70 0.94
C LEU A 191 2.02 2.64 0.42
N ILE A 192 1.54 3.73 -0.17
CA ILE A 192 0.25 3.78 -0.83
C ILE A 192 0.44 3.82 -2.35
N ILE A 193 -0.22 2.89 -3.05
CA ILE A 193 -0.27 2.83 -4.49
C ILE A 193 -1.62 3.37 -4.91
N GLU A 194 -1.63 4.45 -5.68
CA GLU A 194 -2.86 5.11 -6.11
C GLU A 194 -2.71 5.71 -7.50
N HIS A 195 -3.84 5.90 -8.16
CA HIS A 195 -3.93 6.63 -9.43
C HIS A 195 -4.59 8.01 -9.25
N ASN A 196 -5.21 8.26 -8.09
CA ASN A 196 -5.74 9.59 -7.74
C ASN A 196 -4.58 10.46 -7.21
N VAL A 197 -4.02 11.27 -8.09
CA VAL A 197 -2.89 12.15 -7.79
C VAL A 197 -3.24 13.14 -6.68
N GLY A 198 -4.46 13.70 -6.68
CA GLY A 198 -4.91 14.65 -5.65
C GLY A 198 -4.89 14.06 -4.24
N LEU A 199 -5.35 12.81 -4.08
CA LEU A 199 -5.29 12.09 -2.80
C LEU A 199 -3.84 11.90 -2.35
N VAL A 200 -2.95 11.48 -3.26
CA VAL A 200 -1.54 11.22 -2.93
C VAL A 200 -0.81 12.49 -2.55
N LEU A 201 -1.02 13.60 -3.29
CA LEU A 201 -0.45 14.91 -2.96
C LEU A 201 -0.93 15.44 -1.60
N GLY A 202 -2.17 15.14 -1.20
CA GLY A 202 -2.72 15.55 0.10
C GLY A 202 -2.36 14.65 1.27
N LEU A 203 -1.89 13.42 1.02
CA LEU A 203 -1.69 12.39 2.05
C LEU A 203 -0.22 12.05 2.31
N CYS A 204 0.62 12.01 1.28
CA CYS A 204 1.96 11.45 1.36
C CYS A 204 3.00 12.48 1.82
N ASP A 205 4.01 12.00 2.55
CA ASP A 205 5.19 12.79 2.93
C ASP A 205 6.24 12.79 1.79
N HIS A 206 6.28 11.72 0.98
CA HIS A 206 7.20 11.53 -0.16
C HIS A 206 6.49 10.74 -1.26
N ILE A 207 6.78 11.05 -2.51
CA ILE A 207 6.12 10.42 -3.67
C ILE A 207 7.18 9.99 -4.68
N VAL A 208 7.02 8.78 -5.22
CA VAL A 208 7.81 8.25 -6.32
C VAL A 208 6.88 8.04 -7.51
N VAL A 209 7.29 8.56 -8.66
CA VAL A 209 6.53 8.46 -9.91
C VAL A 209 7.22 7.48 -10.86
N LEU A 210 6.50 6.41 -11.19
CA LEU A 210 6.94 5.44 -12.19
C LEU A 210 6.32 5.73 -13.55
N ASP A 211 7.11 5.61 -14.59
CA ASP A 211 6.63 5.49 -15.96
C ASP A 211 7.49 4.48 -16.73
N SER A 212 6.85 3.61 -17.52
CA SER A 212 7.51 2.61 -18.37
C SER A 212 8.59 1.80 -17.64
N GLY A 213 8.34 1.47 -16.36
CA GLY A 213 9.21 0.67 -15.50
C GLY A 213 10.38 1.43 -14.86
N ALA A 214 10.49 2.75 -15.03
CA ALA A 214 11.55 3.57 -14.45
C ALA A 214 10.98 4.67 -13.53
N VAL A 215 11.76 5.11 -12.55
CA VAL A 215 11.44 6.31 -11.77
C VAL A 215 11.73 7.52 -12.64
N ILE A 216 10.72 8.34 -12.91
CA ILE A 216 10.86 9.58 -13.70
C ILE A 216 10.97 10.81 -12.81
N GLU A 217 10.43 10.75 -11.59
CA GLU A 217 10.50 11.82 -10.59
C GLU A 217 10.28 11.25 -9.20
N GLU A 218 10.89 11.88 -8.18
CA GLU A 218 10.64 11.61 -6.77
C GLU A 218 10.83 12.87 -5.93
N GLY A 219 10.08 12.99 -4.84
CA GLY A 219 10.19 14.16 -3.96
C GLY A 219 8.99 14.34 -3.05
N ASP A 220 8.91 15.51 -2.44
CA ASP A 220 7.75 15.94 -1.67
C ASP A 220 6.55 16.27 -2.60
N PRO A 221 5.34 16.40 -2.04
CA PRO A 221 4.15 16.70 -2.84
C PRO A 221 4.25 17.98 -3.69
N ALA A 222 4.99 19.00 -3.23
CA ALA A 222 5.15 20.25 -3.98
C ALA A 222 6.02 20.03 -5.23
N ALA A 223 7.16 19.36 -5.08
CA ALA A 223 8.03 19.01 -6.18
C ALA A 223 7.31 18.18 -7.26
N ILE A 224 6.50 17.20 -6.84
CA ILE A 224 5.75 16.34 -7.78
C ILE A 224 4.65 17.12 -8.50
N ARG A 225 3.93 18.02 -7.81
CA ARG A 225 2.90 18.88 -8.43
C ARG A 225 3.47 19.77 -9.53
N ASP A 226 4.67 20.33 -9.32
CA ASP A 226 5.29 21.29 -10.21
C ASP A 226 6.11 20.61 -11.33
N SER A 227 6.29 19.29 -11.28
CA SER A 227 7.10 18.55 -12.25
C SER A 227 6.45 18.48 -13.64
N GLU A 228 7.13 18.99 -14.65
CA GLU A 228 6.73 18.85 -16.05
C GLU A 228 6.79 17.40 -16.53
N LYS A 229 7.76 16.61 -16.06
CA LYS A 229 7.88 15.19 -16.41
C LYS A 229 6.65 14.41 -15.96
N VAL A 230 6.18 14.66 -14.72
CA VAL A 230 4.97 14.03 -14.18
C VAL A 230 3.76 14.43 -15.01
N ARG A 231 3.63 15.70 -15.32
CA ARG A 231 2.54 16.21 -16.16
C ARG A 231 2.52 15.54 -17.53
N HIS A 232 3.67 15.43 -18.19
CA HIS A 232 3.79 14.76 -19.49
C HIS A 232 3.43 13.27 -19.44
N ALA A 233 3.87 12.54 -18.40
CA ALA A 233 3.58 11.11 -18.24
C ALA A 233 2.06 10.83 -18.13
N TYR A 234 1.31 11.76 -17.54
CA TYR A 234 -0.14 11.65 -17.41
C TYR A 234 -0.93 12.23 -18.60
N MET A 235 -0.39 13.21 -19.33
CA MET A 235 -1.06 13.79 -20.50
C MET A 235 -1.18 12.82 -21.69
N GLY A 236 -0.30 11.81 -21.77
CA GLY A 236 -0.36 10.78 -22.81
C GLY A 236 -1.50 9.78 -22.67
N THR A 237 -2.20 9.76 -21.54
CA THR A 237 -3.20 8.72 -21.17
C THR A 237 -4.66 9.20 -21.09
N ALA A 238 -4.96 10.46 -21.15
CA ALA A 238 -6.28 11.12 -21.37
C ALA A 238 -6.24 12.54 -20.80
N ALA A 239 -6.19 13.52 -21.67
CA ALA A 239 -6.07 14.95 -21.34
C ALA A 239 -7.21 15.50 -20.46
N ASP A 240 -8.34 14.79 -20.34
CA ASP A 240 -9.55 15.29 -19.67
C ASP A 240 -9.63 14.98 -18.17
N THR A 241 -9.03 13.89 -17.71
CA THR A 241 -9.16 13.48 -16.29
C THR A 241 -8.15 14.18 -15.37
N VAL A 242 -6.97 14.53 -15.91
CA VAL A 242 -5.89 15.18 -15.12
C VAL A 242 -6.18 16.67 -14.95
N ARG A 243 -6.79 17.31 -15.96
CA ARG A 243 -7.18 18.72 -15.90
C ARG A 243 -8.21 18.99 -14.81
N ALA A 244 -9.20 18.11 -14.67
CA ALA A 244 -10.21 18.19 -13.62
C ALA A 244 -9.62 18.05 -12.19
N ASN A 245 -8.61 17.20 -12.01
CA ASN A 245 -7.98 16.98 -10.70
C ASN A 245 -6.97 18.07 -10.30
N LEU A 246 -6.38 18.78 -11.27
CA LEU A 246 -5.46 19.90 -11.01
C LEU A 246 -6.18 21.25 -10.87
N GLU A 247 -7.33 21.44 -11.55
CA GLU A 247 -8.14 22.66 -11.45
C GLU A 247 -8.96 22.76 -10.14
N VAL A 248 -9.20 21.64 -9.43
CA VAL A 248 -9.84 21.62 -8.10
C VAL A 248 -8.90 22.11 -6.99
N MET A 249 -7.61 22.34 -7.29
CA MET A 249 -6.58 22.71 -6.32
C MET A 249 -6.01 24.13 -6.56
N ALA A 250 -6.59 24.90 -7.49
CA ALA A 250 -6.31 26.34 -7.67
C ALA A 250 -7.39 27.19 -7.00
#